data_fd8bcca95cb388fcfa149b8cc0eeb39c
#
_entry.id   fd8bcca95cb388fcfa149b8cc0eeb39c
#
_cell.length_a   1.000
_cell.length_b   1.000
_cell.length_c   1.000
_cell.angle_alpha   90.00
_cell.angle_beta   90.00
_cell.angle_gamma   90.00
#
_symmetry.space_group_name_H-M   'P 1'
#
loop_
_entity.id
_entity.type
_entity.pdbx_description
1 polymer ?
#
loop_
_entity_poly.entity_id
_entity_poly.type
_entity_poly.pdbx_seq_one_letter_code
_entity_poly.pdbx_strand_id
1 'polypeptide(L)'
;RKTKVTGSTHCYDSGSIWTENDKEWTVIIPSDEGPQPLGSGGEIVRWVSKNEGKSWKRVGTITSGSERNHGYVRRPLNANEGFYAYWSDGNPDTLSPSRLYFYTKDGQVFQMPYDMSEEWCKPIPYCTEKKK
;
A
#
# COMPACT_ATOMS: atom_id res chain seq x y z
N ARG A 1 25.49 4.25 3.88
CA ARG A 1 24.67 5.31 4.49
C ARG A 1 23.24 4.80 4.69
N LYS A 2 22.65 5.06 5.84
CA LYS A 2 21.23 4.77 6.14
C LYS A 2 20.43 6.06 6.12
N THR A 3 19.25 6.03 5.51
CA THR A 3 18.35 7.18 5.45
C THR A 3 16.96 6.72 5.89
N LYS A 4 16.34 7.50 6.77
CA LYS A 4 14.98 7.19 7.24
C LYS A 4 13.95 7.63 6.20
N VAL A 5 13.04 6.72 5.84
CA VAL A 5 11.87 7.02 4.99
C VAL A 5 10.73 7.49 5.87
N THR A 6 10.35 6.67 6.82
CA THR A 6 9.22 6.89 7.74
C THR A 6 9.45 6.15 9.05
N GLY A 7 8.57 6.33 10.00
CA GLY A 7 8.46 5.51 11.20
C GLY A 7 7.03 5.01 11.34
N SER A 8 6.83 3.96 12.12
CA SER A 8 5.50 3.48 12.45
C SER A 8 5.43 3.03 13.91
N THR A 9 4.23 2.91 14.42
CA THR A 9 3.92 2.30 15.71
C THR A 9 3.45 0.86 15.56
N HIS A 10 3.41 0.37 14.33
CA HIS A 10 2.91 -0.94 13.94
C HIS A 10 3.98 -2.02 14.09
N CYS A 11 3.55 -3.27 14.14
CA CYS A 11 4.42 -4.45 14.10
C CYS A 11 4.46 -5.03 12.69
N TYR A 12 5.63 -5.53 12.29
CA TYR A 12 5.82 -6.29 11.03
C TYR A 12 5.35 -5.57 9.76
N ASP A 13 5.52 -4.27 9.69
CA ASP A 13 5.22 -3.52 8.49
C ASP A 13 6.16 -3.92 7.36
N SER A 14 5.60 -4.15 6.20
CA SER A 14 6.33 -4.55 5.01
C SER A 14 5.88 -3.72 3.81
N GLY A 15 6.84 -3.23 3.06
CA GLY A 15 6.63 -2.45 1.85
C GLY A 15 7.60 -2.85 0.76
N SER A 16 7.56 -2.12 -0.33
CA SER A 16 8.43 -2.33 -1.48
C SER A 16 8.99 -1.01 -2.00
N ILE A 17 10.08 -1.12 -2.72
CA ILE A 17 10.77 0.00 -3.35
C ILE A 17 10.78 -0.17 -4.88
N TRP A 18 10.58 0.94 -5.57
CA TRP A 18 10.70 1.07 -7.02
C TRP A 18 11.81 2.06 -7.32
N THR A 19 12.76 1.66 -8.12
CA THR A 19 13.81 2.54 -8.65
C THR A 19 13.41 2.92 -10.06
N GLU A 20 12.72 4.06 -10.21
CA GLU A 20 12.19 4.52 -11.51
C GLU A 20 13.32 4.90 -12.47
N ASN A 21 14.35 5.52 -11.92
CA ASN A 21 15.58 5.85 -12.59
C ASN A 21 16.69 6.03 -11.56
N ASP A 22 17.87 6.45 -11.98
CA ASP A 22 19.04 6.60 -11.10
C ASP A 22 18.79 7.53 -9.91
N LYS A 23 17.89 8.49 -10.04
CA LYS A 23 17.62 9.51 -9.01
C LYS A 23 16.29 9.37 -8.31
N GLU A 24 15.26 8.94 -9.03
CA GLU A 24 13.90 8.87 -8.50
C GLU A 24 13.54 7.47 -8.01
N TRP A 25 13.28 7.37 -6.72
CA TRP A 25 12.87 6.14 -6.06
C TRP A 25 11.53 6.33 -5.35
N THR A 26 10.70 5.30 -5.39
CA THR A 26 9.41 5.28 -4.70
C THR A 26 9.42 4.17 -3.65
N VAL A 27 8.85 4.46 -2.47
CA VAL A 27 8.53 3.45 -1.45
C VAL A 27 7.03 3.51 -1.19
N ILE A 28 6.39 2.36 -1.18
CA ILE A 28 4.99 2.20 -0.79
C ILE A 28 4.94 1.24 0.39
N ILE A 29 4.44 1.73 1.51
CA ILE A 29 4.51 1.02 2.79
C ILE A 29 3.41 1.53 3.73
N PRO A 30 2.87 0.69 4.63
CA PRO A 30 2.05 1.19 5.73
C PRO A 30 2.82 2.22 6.54
N SER A 31 2.30 3.43 6.68
CA SER A 31 2.96 4.52 7.42
C SER A 31 2.04 5.17 8.43
N ASP A 32 0.73 5.14 8.18
CA ASP A 32 -0.27 5.67 9.09
C ASP A 32 -0.93 4.54 9.86
N GLU A 33 -1.39 4.87 11.06
CA GLU A 33 -2.12 3.93 11.90
C GLU A 33 -3.44 3.54 11.24
N GLY A 34 -3.70 2.24 11.17
CA GLY A 34 -4.96 1.68 10.69
C GLY A 34 -5.98 1.48 11.82
N PRO A 35 -7.13 0.88 11.50
CA PRO A 35 -8.20 0.68 12.49
C PRO A 35 -7.85 -0.31 13.60
N GLN A 36 -6.84 -1.18 13.39
CA GLN A 36 -6.32 -2.07 14.44
C GLN A 36 -4.93 -1.56 14.87
N PRO A 37 -4.89 -0.62 15.83
CA PRO A 37 -3.63 -0.02 16.27
C PRO A 37 -2.70 -1.06 16.91
N LEU A 38 -1.40 -0.89 16.74
CA LEU A 38 -0.34 -1.77 17.20
C LEU A 38 -0.31 -3.17 16.54
N GLY A 39 -1.28 -3.50 15.71
CA GLY A 39 -1.26 -4.68 14.86
C GLY A 39 -0.34 -4.52 13.66
N SER A 40 -0.13 -5.59 12.89
CA SER A 40 0.61 -5.49 11.63
C SER A 40 -0.17 -4.69 10.58
N GLY A 41 0.54 -3.92 9.77
CA GLY A 41 -0.05 -3.08 8.75
C GLY A 41 -0.67 -1.78 9.28
N GLY A 42 -1.46 -1.14 8.46
CA GLY A 42 -2.09 0.13 8.74
C GLY A 42 -2.69 0.73 7.48
N GLU A 43 -2.50 2.02 7.29
CA GLU A 43 -2.86 2.70 6.05
C GLU A 43 -1.63 2.88 5.15
N ILE A 44 -1.81 2.63 3.87
CA ILE A 44 -0.74 2.64 2.87
C ILE A 44 -0.44 4.06 2.41
N VAL A 45 0.84 4.40 2.39
CA VAL A 45 1.34 5.71 1.97
C VAL A 45 2.44 5.55 0.93
N ARG A 46 2.49 6.47 -0.01
CA ARG A 46 3.54 6.58 -1.01
C ARG A 46 4.56 7.65 -0.61
N TRP A 47 5.82 7.29 -0.67
CA TRP A 47 6.97 8.15 -0.42
C TRP A 47 7.86 8.20 -1.65
N VAL A 48 8.39 9.36 -1.98
CA VAL A 48 9.28 9.55 -3.14
C VAL A 48 10.56 10.24 -2.71
N SER A 49 11.68 9.71 -3.21
CA SER A 49 12.97 10.36 -3.20
C SER A 49 13.33 10.79 -4.62
N LYS A 50 13.85 12.00 -4.77
CA LYS A 50 14.37 12.53 -6.04
C LYS A 50 15.90 12.70 -6.05
N ASN A 51 16.57 12.11 -5.06
CA ASN A 51 18.01 12.27 -4.83
C ASN A 51 18.66 10.97 -4.36
N GLU A 52 18.34 9.86 -5.01
CA GLU A 52 18.94 8.55 -4.75
C GLU A 52 18.72 8.07 -3.30
N GLY A 53 17.56 8.31 -2.75
CA GLY A 53 17.20 7.89 -1.39
C GLY A 53 17.85 8.71 -0.27
N LYS A 54 18.46 9.85 -0.56
CA LYS A 54 19.07 10.71 0.46
C LYS A 54 18.05 11.41 1.32
N SER A 55 16.89 11.77 0.73
CA SER A 55 15.73 12.30 1.43
C SER A 55 14.43 11.81 0.79
N TRP A 56 13.36 11.82 1.58
CA TRP A 56 12.07 11.28 1.19
C TRP A 56 10.95 12.26 1.48
N LYS A 57 9.98 12.33 0.57
CA LYS A 57 8.76 13.12 0.74
C LYS A 57 7.54 12.23 0.67
N ARG A 58 6.61 12.44 1.58
CA ARG A 58 5.26 11.87 1.49
C ARG A 58 4.53 12.55 0.34
N VAL A 59 4.10 11.77 -0.65
CA VAL A 59 3.43 12.30 -1.85
C VAL A 59 1.97 11.92 -1.95
N GLY A 60 1.51 11.01 -1.11
CA GLY A 60 0.09 10.68 -1.06
C GLY A 60 -0.25 9.57 -0.09
N THR A 61 -1.47 9.64 0.41
CA THR A 61 -2.13 8.56 1.15
C THR A 61 -2.88 7.70 0.14
N ILE A 62 -2.56 6.41 0.09
CA ILE A 62 -3.18 5.47 -0.85
C ILE A 62 -4.47 4.91 -0.26
N THR A 63 -4.45 4.54 1.03
CA THR A 63 -5.65 4.11 1.75
C THR A 63 -5.88 4.97 2.97
N SER A 64 -7.14 5.16 3.36
CA SER A 64 -7.54 5.89 4.57
C SER A 64 -8.94 5.49 5.00
N GLY A 65 -9.20 5.58 6.31
CA GLY A 65 -10.52 5.25 6.86
C GLY A 65 -10.93 3.79 6.64
N SER A 66 -9.98 2.90 6.56
CA SER A 66 -10.20 1.49 6.23
C SER A 66 -10.88 0.72 7.38
N GLU A 67 -11.56 -0.35 7.04
CA GLU A 67 -12.20 -1.26 8.00
C GLU A 67 -11.18 -2.20 8.66
N ARG A 68 -10.13 -2.55 7.92
CA ARG A 68 -9.05 -3.44 8.35
C ARG A 68 -7.70 -2.85 7.95
N ASN A 69 -6.65 -3.21 8.68
CA ASN A 69 -5.29 -2.81 8.34
C ASN A 69 -4.89 -3.37 6.98
N HIS A 70 -4.23 -2.53 6.18
CA HIS A 70 -3.59 -2.90 4.93
C HIS A 70 -2.11 -3.20 5.18
N GLY A 71 -1.57 -4.18 4.48
CA GLY A 71 -0.17 -4.53 4.69
C GLY A 71 0.43 -5.38 3.57
N TYR A 72 1.72 -5.65 3.73
CA TYR A 72 2.47 -6.51 2.80
C TYR A 72 2.46 -6.02 1.36
N VAL A 73 2.71 -4.71 1.17
CA VAL A 73 2.80 -4.13 -0.16
C VAL A 73 3.92 -4.78 -0.94
N ARG A 74 3.60 -5.25 -2.15
CA ARG A 74 4.52 -5.92 -3.04
C ARG A 74 4.61 -5.20 -4.38
N ARG A 75 5.83 -5.17 -4.90
CA ARG A 75 6.11 -4.79 -6.27
C ARG A 75 6.00 -6.03 -7.16
N PRO A 76 5.16 -6.03 -8.22
CA PRO A 76 5.18 -7.10 -9.21
C PRO A 76 6.54 -7.19 -9.92
N LEU A 77 6.92 -8.37 -10.37
CA LEU A 77 8.18 -8.55 -11.13
C LEU A 77 8.20 -7.68 -12.39
N ASN A 78 7.08 -7.61 -13.10
CA ASN A 78 6.90 -6.78 -14.29
C ASN A 78 5.99 -5.59 -13.97
N ALA A 79 6.33 -4.83 -12.91
CA ALA A 79 5.56 -3.66 -12.53
C ALA A 79 5.42 -2.69 -13.71
N ASN A 80 4.21 -2.26 -13.99
CA ASN A 80 3.87 -1.32 -15.05
C ASN A 80 2.86 -0.29 -14.54
N GLU A 81 2.50 0.67 -15.39
CA GLU A 81 1.62 1.77 -14.99
C GLU A 81 0.24 1.32 -14.52
N GLY A 82 -0.33 0.28 -15.14
CA GLY A 82 -1.65 -0.25 -14.78
C GLY A 82 -1.64 -1.25 -13.62
N PHE A 83 -0.49 -1.84 -13.31
CA PHE A 83 -0.30 -2.78 -12.21
C PHE A 83 1.05 -2.52 -11.53
N TYR A 84 1.07 -1.51 -10.67
CA TYR A 84 2.29 -0.96 -10.10
C TYR A 84 2.63 -1.56 -8.74
N ALA A 85 1.63 -1.74 -7.88
CA ALA A 85 1.76 -2.35 -6.57
C ALA A 85 0.52 -3.20 -6.25
N TYR A 86 0.66 -4.18 -5.37
CA TYR A 86 -0.46 -4.95 -4.83
C TYR A 86 -0.23 -5.29 -3.36
N TRP A 87 -1.32 -5.51 -2.64
CA TRP A 87 -1.29 -5.85 -1.22
C TRP A 87 -2.63 -6.47 -0.80
N SER A 88 -2.70 -6.87 0.46
CA SER A 88 -3.94 -7.34 1.08
C SER A 88 -4.27 -6.55 2.33
N ASP A 89 -5.52 -6.63 2.77
CA ASP A 89 -5.96 -6.19 4.08
C ASP A 89 -6.25 -7.40 4.98
N GLY A 90 -6.47 -7.13 6.24
CA GLY A 90 -6.84 -8.12 7.24
C GLY A 90 -6.84 -7.52 8.64
N ASN A 91 -7.60 -8.12 9.55
CA ASN A 91 -7.53 -7.75 10.96
C ASN A 91 -6.40 -8.55 11.61
N PRO A 92 -5.34 -7.91 12.11
CA PRO A 92 -4.22 -8.63 12.71
C PRO A 92 -4.54 -9.23 14.09
N ASP A 93 -5.62 -8.82 14.72
CA ASP A 93 -5.98 -9.20 16.08
C ASP A 93 -6.95 -10.39 16.12
N THR A 94 -7.75 -10.55 15.06
CA THR A 94 -8.78 -11.61 14.98
C THR A 94 -8.89 -12.17 13.57
N LEU A 95 -9.47 -13.37 13.47
CA LEU A 95 -9.80 -13.94 12.16
C LEU A 95 -10.78 -13.02 11.42
N SER A 96 -10.47 -12.66 10.20
CA SER A 96 -11.28 -11.75 9.40
C SER A 96 -11.25 -12.13 7.91
N PRO A 97 -12.23 -11.64 7.12
CA PRO A 97 -12.07 -11.61 5.68
C PRO A 97 -10.84 -10.79 5.29
N SER A 98 -10.31 -11.07 4.11
CA SER A 98 -9.21 -10.34 3.49
C SER A 98 -9.49 -10.16 2.01
N ARG A 99 -9.13 -9.01 1.47
CA ARG A 99 -9.20 -8.72 0.03
C ARG A 99 -7.82 -8.45 -0.53
N LEU A 100 -7.68 -8.69 -1.80
CA LEU A 100 -6.52 -8.26 -2.57
C LEU A 100 -6.81 -6.88 -3.19
N TYR A 101 -5.80 -6.03 -3.18
CA TYR A 101 -5.81 -4.68 -3.75
C TYR A 101 -4.68 -4.53 -4.75
N PHE A 102 -4.86 -3.68 -5.75
CA PHE A 102 -3.77 -3.21 -6.57
C PHE A 102 -3.88 -1.71 -6.85
N TYR A 103 -2.75 -1.15 -7.22
CA TYR A 103 -2.55 0.28 -7.37
C TYR A 103 -1.90 0.56 -8.71
N THR A 104 -2.43 1.57 -9.41
CA THR A 104 -1.86 2.07 -10.64
C THR A 104 -0.86 3.19 -10.35
N LYS A 105 0.10 3.37 -11.24
CA LYS A 105 1.14 4.40 -11.05
C LYS A 105 0.56 5.82 -10.97
N ASP A 106 -0.57 6.07 -11.63
CA ASP A 106 -1.28 7.35 -11.62
C ASP A 106 -2.17 7.56 -10.39
N GLY A 107 -2.22 6.60 -9.47
CA GLY A 107 -2.85 6.78 -8.16
C GLY A 107 -4.23 6.16 -7.98
N GLN A 108 -4.69 5.34 -8.91
CA GLN A 108 -5.96 4.61 -8.73
C GLN A 108 -5.76 3.36 -7.90
N VAL A 109 -6.71 3.08 -7.01
CA VAL A 109 -6.75 1.85 -6.19
C VAL A 109 -7.95 1.01 -6.58
N PHE A 110 -7.72 -0.27 -6.74
CA PHE A 110 -8.76 -1.26 -7.00
C PHE A 110 -8.73 -2.35 -5.95
N GLN A 111 -9.90 -2.82 -5.55
CA GLN A 111 -10.06 -4.01 -4.72
C GLN A 111 -10.61 -5.16 -5.56
N MET A 112 -10.16 -6.37 -5.27
CA MET A 112 -10.74 -7.56 -5.86
C MET A 112 -11.96 -8.01 -5.06
N PRO A 113 -12.97 -8.62 -5.71
CA PRO A 113 -14.11 -9.17 -4.99
C PRO A 113 -13.67 -10.31 -4.05
N TYR A 114 -14.46 -10.59 -3.01
CA TYR A 114 -14.20 -11.75 -2.15
C TYR A 114 -14.33 -13.07 -2.91
N ASP A 115 -15.32 -13.17 -3.79
CA ASP A 115 -15.49 -14.34 -4.64
C ASP A 115 -14.64 -14.18 -5.90
N MET A 116 -13.59 -14.98 -5.99
CA MET A 116 -12.70 -15.11 -7.15
C MET A 116 -12.69 -16.55 -7.68
N SER A 117 -13.81 -17.25 -7.60
CA SER A 117 -13.95 -18.64 -8.04
C SER A 117 -13.98 -18.79 -9.55
N GLU A 118 -14.36 -17.75 -10.28
CA GLU A 118 -14.36 -17.75 -11.73
C GLU A 118 -12.95 -17.50 -12.30
N GLU A 119 -12.71 -17.95 -13.53
CA GLU A 119 -11.44 -17.71 -14.22
C GLU A 119 -11.10 -16.22 -14.34
N TRP A 120 -12.11 -15.37 -14.49
CA TRP A 120 -11.99 -13.92 -14.59
C TRP A 120 -12.91 -13.24 -13.59
N CYS A 121 -12.41 -12.23 -12.92
CA CYS A 121 -13.22 -11.37 -12.06
C CYS A 121 -12.91 -9.90 -12.31
N LYS A 122 -13.93 -9.06 -12.17
CA LYS A 122 -13.80 -7.63 -12.41
C LYS A 122 -13.35 -6.92 -11.12
N PRO A 123 -12.27 -6.12 -11.18
CA PRO A 123 -11.87 -5.32 -10.04
C PRO A 123 -12.89 -4.20 -9.76
N ILE A 124 -12.99 -3.80 -8.51
CA ILE A 124 -13.90 -2.78 -8.02
C ILE A 124 -13.06 -1.56 -7.65
N PRO A 125 -13.35 -0.36 -8.18
CA PRO A 125 -12.67 0.85 -7.74
C PRO A 125 -12.79 1.02 -6.22
N TYR A 126 -11.66 1.25 -5.56
CA TYR A 126 -11.62 1.51 -4.12
C TYR A 126 -11.60 3.01 -3.89
N CYS A 127 -12.69 3.53 -3.39
CA CYS A 127 -12.79 4.93 -3.00
C CYS A 127 -12.54 5.03 -1.49
N THR A 128 -11.49 5.73 -1.12
CA THR A 128 -11.37 6.20 0.24
C THR A 128 -12.45 7.28 0.43
N GLU A 129 -13.54 6.93 1.10
CA GLU A 129 -14.49 7.96 1.50
C GLU A 129 -13.76 8.94 2.41
N LYS A 130 -13.61 10.16 1.93
CA LYS A 130 -13.30 11.27 2.83
C LYS A 130 -14.50 11.37 3.77
N LYS A 131 -14.38 10.83 4.97
CA LYS A 131 -15.33 11.15 6.03
C LYS A 131 -15.31 12.68 6.18
N LYS A 132 -16.39 13.26 5.78
CA LYS A 132 -16.60 14.68 6.02
C LYS A 132 -16.71 14.95 7.52
#